data_115afb8a5990d0f537a5fd50fd818cd1
#
_entry.id   115afb8a5990d0f537a5fd50fd818cd1
#
_cell.length_a   1.000
_cell.length_b   1.000
_cell.length_c   1.000
_cell.angle_alpha   90.00
_cell.angle_beta   90.00
_cell.angle_gamma   90.00
#
_symmetry.space_group_name_H-M   'P 1'
#
loop_
_entity.id
_entity.type
_entity.pdbx_description
1 polymer ?
#
loop_
_entity_poly.entity_id
_entity_poly.type
_entity_poly.pdbx_seq_one_letter_code
_entity_poly.pdbx_strand_id
1 'polypeptide(L)'
;NREAVAFLRQVNTVVTEEFPGAAMAAEEATSWPGVTHPVASGGLGFRYKWNMGWMNDTLRYVALDPVHRRWHHDLVTFGLMYAFTEDFVLPLSHDEVVHGKGSLLGRLPKGRSTDDWERFATLRAYYAFMWGHPGKKLLFMGGEIAQWREWSEARELDWWLLQYA
;
A
#
# COMPACT_ATOMS: atom_id res chain seq x y z
N ASN A 1 5.40 19.09 -16.55
CA ASN A 1 6.51 20.05 -16.49
C ASN A 1 7.80 19.34 -16.93
N ARG A 2 8.47 19.82 -18.00
CA ARG A 2 9.67 19.19 -18.55
C ARG A 2 10.88 19.33 -17.62
N GLU A 3 10.99 20.45 -16.94
CA GLU A 3 12.08 20.74 -16.01
C GLU A 3 12.01 19.81 -14.79
N ALA A 4 10.81 19.54 -14.28
CA ALA A 4 10.62 18.59 -13.18
C ALA A 4 11.02 17.16 -13.60
N VAL A 5 10.65 16.72 -14.80
CA VAL A 5 11.06 15.42 -15.34
C VAL A 5 12.57 15.33 -15.48
N ALA A 6 13.22 16.39 -16.02
CA ALA A 6 14.68 16.44 -16.15
C ALA A 6 15.37 16.38 -14.78
N PHE A 7 14.86 17.12 -13.80
CA PHE A 7 15.37 17.13 -12.43
C PHE A 7 15.26 15.73 -11.78
N LEU A 8 14.08 15.07 -11.86
CA LEU A 8 13.89 13.74 -11.30
C LEU A 8 14.85 12.71 -11.93
N ARG A 9 15.03 12.75 -13.25
CA ARG A 9 15.99 11.89 -13.94
C ARG A 9 17.42 12.11 -13.44
N GLN A 10 17.81 13.37 -13.31
CA GLN A 10 19.15 13.72 -12.82
C GLN A 10 19.36 13.24 -11.39
N VAL A 11 18.40 13.48 -10.49
CA VAL A 11 18.49 13.02 -9.09
C VAL A 11 18.61 11.50 -9.03
N ASN A 12 17.75 10.78 -9.75
CA ASN A 12 17.77 9.31 -9.74
C ASN A 12 19.08 8.74 -10.33
N THR A 13 19.64 9.40 -11.36
CA THR A 13 20.95 9.03 -11.91
C THR A 13 22.05 9.20 -10.86
N VAL A 14 22.14 10.38 -10.24
CA VAL A 14 23.15 10.65 -9.20
C VAL A 14 23.02 9.68 -8.03
N VAL A 15 21.80 9.44 -7.52
CA VAL A 15 21.60 8.49 -6.42
C VAL A 15 22.04 7.08 -6.81
N THR A 16 21.75 6.64 -8.03
CA THR A 16 22.14 5.29 -8.49
C THR A 16 23.65 5.14 -8.62
N GLU A 17 24.33 6.17 -9.09
CA GLU A 17 25.79 6.16 -9.35
C GLU A 17 26.60 6.36 -8.06
N GLU A 18 26.22 7.34 -7.24
CA GLU A 18 27.02 7.74 -6.06
C GLU A 18 26.60 6.96 -4.80
N PHE A 19 25.36 6.43 -4.74
CA PHE A 19 24.82 5.76 -3.56
C PHE A 19 24.18 4.42 -3.92
N PRO A 20 24.93 3.42 -4.40
CA PRO A 20 24.37 2.16 -4.96
C PRO A 20 23.56 1.33 -3.98
N GLY A 21 23.59 1.65 -2.67
CA GLY A 21 22.74 1.04 -1.64
C GLY A 21 21.41 1.76 -1.40
N ALA A 22 21.23 2.96 -1.95
CA ALA A 22 20.01 3.73 -1.79
C ALA A 22 18.96 3.38 -2.85
N ALA A 23 17.68 3.54 -2.50
CA ALA A 23 16.57 3.31 -3.40
C ALA A 23 15.58 4.49 -3.35
N MET A 24 15.35 5.11 -4.49
CA MET A 24 14.33 6.15 -4.64
C MET A 24 13.00 5.51 -4.98
N ALA A 25 11.96 5.83 -4.20
CA ALA A 25 10.60 5.38 -4.44
C ALA A 25 9.70 6.56 -4.80
N ALA A 26 8.89 6.40 -5.84
CA ALA A 26 7.92 7.40 -6.25
C ALA A 26 6.56 7.12 -5.63
N GLU A 27 5.99 8.11 -4.96
CA GLU A 27 4.56 8.17 -4.66
C GLU A 27 3.88 8.92 -5.81
N GLU A 28 3.31 8.17 -6.74
CA GLU A 28 2.76 8.71 -7.98
C GLU A 28 1.50 7.93 -8.36
N ALA A 29 0.36 8.61 -8.40
CA ALA A 29 -0.96 7.99 -8.53
C ALA A 29 -1.46 7.93 -9.98
N THR A 30 -0.72 8.51 -10.95
CA THR A 30 -1.18 8.55 -12.34
C THR A 30 -0.71 7.34 -13.14
N SER A 31 -1.17 7.26 -14.39
CA SER A 31 -0.72 6.26 -15.36
C SER A 31 0.55 6.69 -16.13
N TRP A 32 1.38 7.57 -15.54
CA TRP A 32 2.64 7.96 -16.17
C TRP A 32 3.52 6.72 -16.40
N PRO A 33 3.94 6.46 -17.67
CA PRO A 33 4.65 5.23 -17.99
C PRO A 33 6.15 5.35 -17.67
N GLY A 34 6.76 4.23 -17.27
CA GLY A 34 8.21 4.11 -17.10
C GLY A 34 8.77 4.90 -15.92
N VAL A 35 8.01 5.07 -14.83
CA VAL A 35 8.50 5.70 -13.61
C VAL A 35 9.73 4.94 -13.07
N THR A 36 9.69 3.61 -13.10
CA THR A 36 10.78 2.74 -12.61
C THR A 36 11.71 2.26 -13.73
N HIS A 37 11.43 2.62 -14.98
CA HIS A 37 12.32 2.26 -16.09
C HIS A 37 13.61 3.07 -16.05
N PRO A 38 14.73 2.52 -16.53
CA PRO A 38 16.02 3.23 -16.60
C PRO A 38 15.93 4.54 -17.36
N VAL A 39 16.64 5.56 -16.92
CA VAL A 39 16.71 6.87 -17.61
C VAL A 39 17.19 6.71 -19.05
N ALA A 40 18.15 5.80 -19.30
CA ALA A 40 18.67 5.51 -20.63
C ALA A 40 17.60 4.98 -21.62
N SER A 41 16.54 4.35 -21.12
CA SER A 41 15.39 3.89 -21.92
C SER A 41 14.21 4.88 -21.92
N GLY A 42 14.42 6.10 -21.42
CA GLY A 42 13.41 7.15 -21.40
C GLY A 42 12.53 7.18 -20.15
N GLY A 43 12.81 6.30 -19.17
CA GLY A 43 12.13 6.28 -17.87
C GLY A 43 12.55 7.42 -16.93
N LEU A 44 12.02 7.41 -15.69
CA LEU A 44 12.41 8.39 -14.68
C LEU A 44 13.53 7.87 -13.74
N GLY A 45 13.84 6.57 -13.75
CA GLY A 45 14.94 5.99 -12.99
C GLY A 45 14.65 5.75 -11.49
N PHE A 46 13.41 5.83 -11.06
CA PHE A 46 13.07 5.40 -9.70
C PHE A 46 13.30 3.90 -9.53
N ARG A 47 13.71 3.49 -8.34
CA ARG A 47 13.83 2.06 -8.04
C ARG A 47 12.47 1.41 -7.80
N TYR A 48 11.52 2.15 -7.24
CA TYR A 48 10.18 1.66 -6.97
C TYR A 48 9.12 2.73 -7.23
N LYS A 49 7.89 2.27 -7.50
CA LYS A 49 6.68 3.10 -7.55
C LYS A 49 5.64 2.54 -6.58
N TRP A 50 5.02 3.38 -5.76
CA TRP A 50 3.89 2.95 -4.95
C TRP A 50 2.68 2.64 -5.85
N ASN A 51 2.06 1.48 -5.64
CA ASN A 51 0.86 1.08 -6.38
C ASN A 51 -0.39 1.66 -5.70
N MET A 52 -0.63 2.94 -5.93
CA MET A 52 -1.78 3.66 -5.35
C MET A 52 -3.12 3.11 -5.87
N GLY A 53 -3.16 2.62 -7.11
CA GLY A 53 -4.35 1.95 -7.67
C GLY A 53 -4.70 0.69 -6.89
N TRP A 54 -3.74 -0.21 -6.70
CA TRP A 54 -3.92 -1.42 -5.89
C TRP A 54 -4.38 -1.08 -4.46
N MET A 55 -3.75 -0.12 -3.83
CA MET A 55 -4.08 0.30 -2.46
C MET A 55 -5.54 0.79 -2.37
N ASN A 56 -5.93 1.73 -3.23
CA ASN A 56 -7.28 2.28 -3.21
C ASN A 56 -8.35 1.21 -3.48
N ASP A 57 -8.15 0.39 -4.51
CA ASP A 57 -9.11 -0.62 -4.93
C ASP A 57 -9.28 -1.71 -3.86
N THR A 58 -8.16 -2.21 -3.32
CA THR A 58 -8.22 -3.28 -2.33
C THR A 58 -8.78 -2.82 -0.99
N LEU A 59 -8.44 -1.60 -0.53
CA LEU A 59 -9.04 -1.02 0.67
C LEU A 59 -10.54 -0.81 0.50
N ARG A 60 -10.97 -0.34 -0.67
CA ARG A 60 -12.39 -0.23 -1.00
C ARG A 60 -13.09 -1.60 -0.96
N TYR A 61 -12.46 -2.64 -1.53
CA TYR A 61 -13.00 -3.99 -1.52
C TYR A 61 -13.18 -4.55 -0.12
N VAL A 62 -12.13 -4.49 0.72
CA VAL A 62 -12.19 -5.07 2.07
C VAL A 62 -13.12 -4.30 3.01
N ALA A 63 -13.37 -3.02 2.74
CA ALA A 63 -14.32 -2.20 3.47
C ALA A 63 -15.80 -2.51 3.13
N LEU A 64 -16.07 -3.22 2.02
CA LEU A 64 -17.42 -3.65 1.70
C LEU A 64 -17.90 -4.72 2.68
N ASP A 65 -19.20 -4.69 3.01
CA ASP A 65 -19.83 -5.82 3.68
C ASP A 65 -19.59 -7.10 2.87
N PRO A 66 -19.20 -8.22 3.51
CA PRO A 66 -18.90 -9.48 2.80
C PRO A 66 -19.99 -9.93 1.83
N VAL A 67 -21.26 -9.64 2.12
CA VAL A 67 -22.39 -10.00 1.24
C VAL A 67 -22.32 -9.31 -0.13
N HIS A 68 -21.69 -8.15 -0.20
CA HIS A 68 -21.59 -7.36 -1.43
C HIS A 68 -20.31 -7.66 -2.23
N ARG A 69 -19.27 -8.22 -1.63
CA ARG A 69 -17.93 -8.43 -2.26
C ARG A 69 -17.99 -9.25 -3.55
N ARG A 70 -18.94 -10.18 -3.67
CA ARG A 70 -19.09 -11.03 -4.86
C ARG A 70 -19.34 -10.28 -6.16
N TRP A 71 -19.80 -9.04 -6.09
CA TRP A 71 -20.06 -8.19 -7.27
C TRP A 71 -18.94 -7.18 -7.56
N HIS A 72 -17.85 -7.22 -6.78
CA HIS A 72 -16.77 -6.24 -6.84
C HIS A 72 -15.38 -6.90 -6.91
N HIS A 73 -15.30 -8.10 -7.49
CA HIS A 73 -14.01 -8.80 -7.62
C HIS A 73 -13.03 -8.08 -8.54
N ASP A 74 -13.53 -7.24 -9.46
CA ASP A 74 -12.72 -6.34 -10.27
C ASP A 74 -11.75 -5.50 -9.41
N LEU A 75 -12.16 -5.04 -8.25
CA LEU A 75 -11.31 -4.27 -7.33
C LEU A 75 -10.06 -5.03 -6.83
N VAL A 76 -10.08 -6.35 -6.82
CA VAL A 76 -8.91 -7.15 -6.41
C VAL A 76 -8.19 -7.79 -7.58
N THR A 77 -8.83 -7.94 -8.73
CA THR A 77 -8.24 -8.58 -9.91
C THR A 77 -7.64 -7.57 -10.89
N PHE A 78 -8.16 -6.35 -10.97
CA PHE A 78 -7.70 -5.34 -11.93
C PHE A 78 -6.22 -5.00 -11.74
N GLY A 79 -5.72 -4.96 -10.51
CA GLY A 79 -4.31 -4.71 -10.21
C GLY A 79 -3.35 -5.69 -10.91
N LEU A 80 -3.78 -6.91 -11.20
CA LEU A 80 -2.96 -7.90 -11.91
C LEU A 80 -2.72 -7.54 -13.37
N MET A 81 -3.60 -6.75 -14.00
CA MET A 81 -3.47 -6.34 -15.39
C MET A 81 -2.22 -5.50 -15.65
N TYR A 82 -1.75 -4.76 -14.64
CA TYR A 82 -0.59 -3.88 -14.75
C TYR A 82 0.51 -4.19 -13.72
N ALA A 83 0.39 -5.28 -12.96
CA ALA A 83 1.27 -5.61 -11.84
C ALA A 83 2.77 -5.69 -12.19
N PHE A 84 3.11 -5.86 -13.47
CA PHE A 84 4.48 -6.02 -13.97
C PHE A 84 4.93 -4.88 -14.89
N THR A 85 4.15 -3.80 -14.98
CA THR A 85 4.51 -2.64 -15.83
C THR A 85 5.53 -1.71 -15.15
N GLU A 86 5.67 -1.81 -13.83
CA GLU A 86 6.60 -1.04 -13.01
C GLU A 86 7.11 -1.92 -11.86
N ASP A 87 8.19 -1.52 -11.21
CA ASP A 87 8.68 -2.11 -9.97
C ASP A 87 7.84 -1.61 -8.78
N PHE A 88 6.67 -2.22 -8.58
CA PHE A 88 5.70 -1.74 -7.60
C PHE A 88 6.04 -2.10 -6.16
N VAL A 89 5.70 -1.16 -5.26
CA VAL A 89 5.47 -1.39 -3.83
C VAL A 89 3.97 -1.32 -3.59
N LEU A 90 3.42 -2.28 -2.84
CA LEU A 90 2.03 -2.30 -2.39
C LEU A 90 1.95 -1.53 -1.07
N PRO A 91 1.48 -0.28 -1.06
CA PRO A 91 1.55 0.54 0.13
C PRO A 91 0.29 0.35 1.01
N LEU A 92 0.50 -0.05 2.26
CA LEU A 92 -0.39 0.24 3.36
C LEU A 92 0.40 1.16 4.29
N SER A 93 0.45 2.44 3.92
CA SER A 93 1.33 3.44 4.52
C SER A 93 0.68 4.14 5.72
N HIS A 94 1.36 5.17 6.24
CA HIS A 94 0.79 6.02 7.28
C HIS A 94 -0.49 6.72 6.80
N ASP A 95 -0.55 7.12 5.53
CA ASP A 95 -1.69 7.86 4.96
C ASP A 95 -3.01 7.10 5.06
N GLU A 96 -2.97 5.78 5.13
CA GLU A 96 -4.17 4.96 5.26
C GLU A 96 -4.68 4.89 6.71
N VAL A 97 -3.90 5.32 7.69
CA VAL A 97 -4.19 5.12 9.12
C VAL A 97 -4.08 6.40 9.97
N VAL A 98 -4.11 7.57 9.36
CA VAL A 98 -4.02 8.90 10.00
C VAL A 98 -5.15 9.83 9.56
N HIS A 99 -5.26 10.98 10.24
CA HIS A 99 -6.13 12.10 9.86
C HIS A 99 -7.63 11.75 9.77
N GLY A 100 -8.13 10.97 10.73
CA GLY A 100 -9.55 10.59 10.82
C GLY A 100 -9.92 9.41 9.93
N LYS A 101 -8.95 8.75 9.32
CA LYS A 101 -9.19 7.56 8.48
C LYS A 101 -9.37 6.28 9.29
N GLY A 102 -9.03 6.30 10.59
CA GLY A 102 -9.06 5.13 11.47
C GLY A 102 -7.93 4.15 11.21
N SER A 103 -7.92 3.01 11.91
CA SER A 103 -6.96 1.94 11.66
C SER A 103 -7.41 1.02 10.52
N LEU A 104 -6.50 0.20 10.00
CA LEU A 104 -6.85 -0.82 9.00
C LEU A 104 -7.95 -1.75 9.53
N LEU A 105 -7.83 -2.23 10.77
CA LEU A 105 -8.84 -3.07 11.41
C LEU A 105 -10.17 -2.34 11.59
N GLY A 106 -10.13 -1.09 12.02
CA GLY A 106 -11.31 -0.26 12.27
C GLY A 106 -12.18 0.01 11.04
N ARG A 107 -11.58 0.00 9.85
CA ARG A 107 -12.30 0.18 8.57
C ARG A 107 -13.07 -1.05 8.12
N LEU A 108 -12.71 -2.23 8.63
CA LEU A 108 -13.31 -3.47 8.19
C LEU A 108 -14.71 -3.62 8.78
N PRO A 109 -15.69 -4.08 8.02
CA PRO A 109 -17.03 -4.31 8.52
C PRO A 109 -17.02 -5.43 9.56
N LYS A 110 -17.87 -5.30 10.58
CA LYS A 110 -18.05 -6.33 11.59
C LYS A 110 -18.69 -7.62 11.03
N GLY A 111 -19.36 -7.49 9.89
CA GLY A 111 -20.07 -8.58 9.28
C GLY A 111 -21.28 -9.00 10.09
N ARG A 112 -21.53 -10.32 10.17
CA ARG A 112 -22.65 -10.92 10.96
C ARG A 112 -22.23 -11.35 12.34
N SER A 113 -20.96 -11.28 12.67
CA SER A 113 -20.43 -11.68 13.97
C SER A 113 -20.89 -10.74 15.07
N THR A 114 -21.15 -11.28 16.25
CA THR A 114 -21.44 -10.49 17.45
C THR A 114 -20.17 -9.91 18.06
N ASP A 115 -19.02 -10.52 17.75
CA ASP A 115 -17.67 -10.10 18.11
C ASP A 115 -16.89 -9.55 16.90
N ASP A 116 -15.62 -9.33 17.05
CA ASP A 116 -14.77 -8.80 15.99
C ASP A 116 -14.00 -9.88 15.19
N TRP A 117 -14.37 -11.15 15.36
CA TRP A 117 -13.68 -12.27 14.70
C TRP A 117 -13.63 -12.09 13.16
N GLU A 118 -14.75 -11.70 12.55
CA GLU A 118 -14.82 -11.50 11.08
C GLU A 118 -13.92 -10.36 10.60
N ARG A 119 -13.74 -9.31 11.41
CA ARG A 119 -12.78 -8.23 11.12
C ARG A 119 -11.37 -8.76 11.08
N PHE A 120 -10.94 -9.46 12.12
CA PHE A 120 -9.62 -10.08 12.18
C PHE A 120 -9.41 -11.12 11.08
N ALA A 121 -10.43 -11.92 10.76
CA ALA A 121 -10.38 -12.87 9.65
C ALA A 121 -10.21 -12.15 8.32
N THR A 122 -10.95 -11.06 8.09
CA THR A 122 -10.81 -10.23 6.88
C THR A 122 -9.42 -9.59 6.81
N LEU A 123 -8.88 -9.08 7.91
CA LEU A 123 -7.55 -8.48 7.93
C LEU A 123 -6.46 -9.51 7.60
N ARG A 124 -6.54 -10.72 8.19
CA ARG A 124 -5.61 -11.82 7.86
C ARG A 124 -5.69 -12.20 6.38
N ALA A 125 -6.90 -12.31 5.84
CA ALA A 125 -7.11 -12.62 4.42
C ALA A 125 -6.55 -11.51 3.52
N TYR A 126 -6.71 -10.24 3.91
CA TYR A 126 -6.17 -9.11 3.18
C TYR A 126 -4.64 -9.09 3.19
N TYR A 127 -4.02 -9.37 4.33
CA TYR A 127 -2.56 -9.50 4.38
C TYR A 127 -2.07 -10.70 3.56
N ALA A 128 -2.74 -11.84 3.63
CA ALA A 128 -2.39 -13.00 2.80
C ALA A 128 -2.48 -12.66 1.31
N PHE A 129 -3.51 -11.94 0.89
CA PHE A 129 -3.65 -11.43 -0.48
C PHE A 129 -2.52 -10.47 -0.85
N MET A 130 -2.20 -9.50 0.00
CA MET A 130 -1.08 -8.59 -0.20
C MET A 130 0.25 -9.34 -0.37
N TRP A 131 0.51 -10.36 0.49
CA TRP A 131 1.73 -11.16 0.41
C TRP A 131 1.82 -12.00 -0.86
N GLY A 132 0.71 -12.54 -1.34
CA GLY A 132 0.63 -13.32 -2.58
C GLY A 132 0.63 -12.48 -3.85
N HIS A 133 0.28 -11.18 -3.78
CA HIS A 133 0.21 -10.30 -4.95
C HIS A 133 1.62 -9.86 -5.40
N PRO A 134 1.89 -9.72 -6.72
CA PRO A 134 3.16 -9.17 -7.21
C PRO A 134 3.46 -7.78 -6.66
N GLY A 135 4.73 -7.53 -6.36
CA GLY A 135 5.23 -6.25 -5.83
C GLY A 135 5.86 -6.37 -4.43
N LYS A 136 6.62 -5.37 -4.03
CA LYS A 136 7.17 -5.25 -2.68
C LYS A 136 6.07 -4.89 -1.69
N LYS A 137 6.26 -5.19 -0.41
CA LYS A 137 5.26 -4.97 0.64
C LYS A 137 5.66 -3.81 1.52
N LEU A 138 4.72 -2.92 1.78
CA LEU A 138 4.87 -1.86 2.76
C LEU A 138 3.68 -1.94 3.71
N LEU A 139 3.94 -2.26 4.96
CA LEU A 139 2.96 -2.25 6.04
C LEU A 139 3.44 -1.26 7.10
N PHE A 140 2.65 -0.24 7.37
CA PHE A 140 2.99 0.77 8.35
C PHE A 140 2.78 0.25 9.78
N MET A 141 3.60 0.75 10.70
CA MET A 141 3.65 0.33 12.11
C MET A 141 2.27 0.33 12.78
N GLY A 142 2.01 -0.69 13.58
CA GLY A 142 0.73 -0.92 14.24
C GLY A 142 -0.24 -1.79 13.43
N GLY A 143 -0.05 -1.88 12.11
CA GLY A 143 -0.82 -2.76 11.24
C GLY A 143 -0.57 -4.24 11.55
N GLU A 144 0.68 -4.60 11.86
CA GLU A 144 1.11 -5.96 12.19
C GLU A 144 0.49 -6.52 13.48
N ILE A 145 0.15 -5.64 14.42
CA ILE A 145 -0.54 -6.01 15.68
C ILE A 145 -2.05 -5.73 15.63
N ALA A 146 -2.56 -5.39 14.44
CA ALA A 146 -3.98 -5.06 14.22
C ALA A 146 -4.51 -4.00 15.20
N GLN A 147 -3.73 -2.92 15.40
CA GLN A 147 -4.10 -1.84 16.30
C GLN A 147 -5.49 -1.30 15.98
N TRP A 148 -6.33 -1.15 16.99
CA TRP A 148 -7.68 -0.59 16.85
C TRP A 148 -7.69 0.90 16.61
N ARG A 149 -6.82 1.57 17.33
CA ARG A 149 -6.73 3.01 17.31
C ARG A 149 -6.02 3.47 16.04
N GLU A 150 -6.49 4.60 15.51
CA GLU A 150 -5.75 5.35 14.49
C GLU A 150 -4.34 5.67 14.99
N TRP A 151 -3.35 5.58 14.11
CA TRP A 151 -1.98 5.91 14.44
C TRP A 151 -1.84 7.40 14.76
N SER A 152 -0.94 7.73 15.68
CA SER A 152 -0.64 9.11 16.05
C SER A 152 0.82 9.20 16.51
N GLU A 153 1.54 10.21 16.01
CA GLU A 153 2.90 10.53 16.41
C GLU A 153 3.02 10.95 17.87
N ALA A 154 1.91 11.37 18.49
CA ALA A 154 1.88 11.80 19.89
C ALA A 154 1.80 10.64 20.90
N ARG A 155 1.76 9.40 20.44
CA ARG A 155 1.53 8.23 21.29
C ARG A 155 2.33 7.01 20.83
N GLU A 156 2.64 6.14 21.79
CA GLU A 156 3.15 4.81 21.49
C GLU A 156 2.10 3.94 20.78
N LEU A 157 2.58 2.88 20.10
CA LEU A 157 1.71 1.81 19.62
C LEU A 157 1.04 1.10 20.81
N ASP A 158 -0.09 0.49 20.54
CA ASP A 158 -0.87 -0.25 21.57
C ASP A 158 -0.24 -1.61 21.87
N TRP A 159 1.02 -1.65 22.33
CA TRP A 159 1.78 -2.88 22.61
C TRP A 159 1.10 -3.83 23.59
N TRP A 160 0.21 -3.31 24.44
CA TRP A 160 -0.61 -4.10 25.35
C TRP A 160 -1.54 -5.08 24.61
N LEU A 161 -1.84 -4.85 23.31
CA LEU A 161 -2.63 -5.78 22.51
C LEU A 161 -1.96 -7.15 22.37
N LEU A 162 -0.63 -7.23 22.47
CA LEU A 162 0.12 -8.49 22.41
C LEU A 162 -0.15 -9.43 23.60
N GLN A 163 -0.88 -8.97 24.61
CA GLN A 163 -1.30 -9.80 25.76
C GLN A 163 -2.54 -10.66 25.45
N TYR A 164 -3.22 -10.37 24.35
CA TYR A 164 -4.40 -11.12 23.89
C TYR A 164 -3.98 -12.02 22.73
N ALA A 165 -4.30 -13.32 22.88
CA ALA A 165 -4.01 -14.34 21.88
C ALA A 165 -5.02 -14.30 20.71
#